data_52f7f19abcb5d3da84b22f36db7c11fc
#
_entry.id   52f7f19abcb5d3da84b22f36db7c11fc
#
_cell.length_a   1.000
_cell.length_b   1.000
_cell.length_c   1.000
_cell.angle_alpha   90.00
_cell.angle_beta   90.00
_cell.angle_gamma   90.00
#
_symmetry.space_group_name_H-M   'P 1'
#
loop_
_entity.id
_entity.type
_entity.pdbx_description
1 polymer ?
#
loop_
_entity_poly.entity_id
_entity_poly.type
_entity_poly.pdbx_seq_one_letter_code
_entity_poly.pdbx_strand_id
1 'polypeptide(L)'
;MNRPLDGLARSLEYDFRQPELLEAALTHRSAGSHNNERLEFLGDAALGFVIAEGLYEKFPEASEGQLSRLRATLVKRETLAEVARGLDIGDYLRLGSGELKSGGFRRDSILADALEAILGAILLDRGYPQVHAAIHRLFAEKMAGLSSADELKDPKTLLQELLQSRKLGLPVYHVLSVSGKAHKQHFVVECQVADLDMSIRGEGSNRRGAEQAAAQNMLNAVGSSD
;
A
#
# COMPACT_ATOMS: atom_id res chain seq x y z
N MET A 1 -5.65 -10.35 28.29
CA MET A 1 -4.50 -11.15 28.79
C MET A 1 -3.36 -10.86 27.83
N ASN A 2 -2.29 -10.22 28.27
CA ASN A 2 -1.13 -10.02 27.38
C ASN A 2 -0.42 -11.36 27.21
N ARG A 3 -0.30 -11.85 25.98
CA ARG A 3 0.55 -13.00 25.67
C ARG A 3 2.02 -12.66 26.03
N PRO A 4 2.85 -13.65 26.44
CA PRO A 4 4.28 -13.44 26.61
C PRO A 4 4.91 -12.98 25.28
N LEU A 5 5.77 -11.95 25.32
CA LEU A 5 6.37 -11.34 24.13
C LEU A 5 7.31 -12.28 23.37
N ASP A 6 7.79 -13.35 24.01
CA ASP A 6 8.64 -14.38 23.39
C ASP A 6 8.00 -15.02 22.13
N GLY A 7 6.65 -15.12 22.12
CA GLY A 7 5.92 -15.59 20.95
C GLY A 7 6.08 -14.67 19.75
N LEU A 8 5.91 -13.38 19.97
CA LEU A 8 6.08 -12.36 18.92
C LEU A 8 7.53 -12.23 18.48
N ALA A 9 8.48 -12.27 19.41
CA ALA A 9 9.91 -12.24 19.09
C ALA A 9 10.29 -13.39 18.13
N ARG A 10 9.78 -14.60 18.36
CA ARG A 10 9.95 -15.75 17.46
C ARG A 10 9.31 -15.54 16.09
N SER A 11 8.08 -15.01 16.03
CA SER A 11 7.41 -14.72 14.75
C SER A 11 8.12 -13.61 13.97
N LEU A 12 8.70 -12.63 14.68
CA LEU A 12 9.54 -11.58 14.11
C LEU A 12 10.95 -12.09 13.73
N GLU A 13 11.36 -13.29 14.17
CA GLU A 13 12.74 -13.79 14.11
C GLU A 13 13.75 -12.73 14.59
N TYR A 14 13.41 -12.08 15.71
CA TYR A 14 14.20 -10.98 16.25
C TYR A 14 14.17 -10.95 17.77
N ASP A 15 15.37 -11.02 18.38
CA ASP A 15 15.55 -10.92 19.82
C ASP A 15 15.99 -9.49 20.20
N PHE A 16 15.11 -8.79 20.91
CA PHE A 16 15.36 -7.43 21.39
C PHE A 16 16.42 -7.44 22.52
N ARG A 17 17.44 -6.58 22.40
CA ARG A 17 18.37 -6.26 23.49
C ARG A 17 17.73 -5.40 24.55
N GLN A 18 16.77 -4.56 24.13
CA GLN A 18 16.00 -3.63 24.95
C GLN A 18 14.52 -4.00 24.83
N PRO A 19 14.02 -4.95 25.68
CA PRO A 19 12.61 -5.41 25.60
C PRO A 19 11.58 -4.29 25.75
N GLU A 20 11.94 -3.23 26.48
CA GLU A 20 11.12 -2.03 26.66
C GLU A 20 10.77 -1.31 25.36
N LEU A 21 11.60 -1.42 24.31
CA LEU A 21 11.27 -0.87 22.99
C LEU A 21 10.11 -1.61 22.36
N LEU A 22 10.09 -2.96 22.46
CA LEU A 22 8.98 -3.76 21.95
C LEU A 22 7.70 -3.49 22.76
N GLU A 23 7.82 -3.35 24.08
CA GLU A 23 6.68 -2.99 24.93
C GLU A 23 6.08 -1.63 24.55
N ALA A 24 6.93 -0.63 24.31
CA ALA A 24 6.50 0.68 23.86
C ALA A 24 5.84 0.62 22.47
N ALA A 25 6.42 -0.13 21.52
CA ALA A 25 5.86 -0.34 20.18
C ALA A 25 4.47 -0.97 20.19
N LEU A 26 4.18 -1.84 21.15
CA LEU A 26 2.88 -2.50 21.32
C LEU A 26 1.89 -1.71 22.17
N THR A 27 2.28 -0.56 22.71
CA THR A 27 1.43 0.27 23.58
C THR A 27 0.79 1.39 22.77
N HIS A 28 -0.52 1.24 22.50
CA HIS A 28 -1.29 2.27 21.81
C HIS A 28 -1.52 3.50 22.71
N ARG A 29 -1.63 4.69 22.12
CA ARG A 29 -1.87 5.97 22.84
C ARG A 29 -3.05 5.96 23.81
N SER A 30 -4.06 5.11 23.60
CA SER A 30 -5.19 4.96 24.52
C SER A 30 -4.84 4.27 25.82
N ALA A 31 -3.71 3.56 25.91
CA ALA A 31 -3.27 2.82 27.09
C ALA A 31 -2.32 3.63 27.99
N GLY A 32 -1.70 4.70 27.48
CA GLY A 32 -0.83 5.52 28.29
C GLY A 32 -0.01 6.55 27.49
N SER A 33 0.72 7.39 28.20
CA SER A 33 1.57 8.43 27.62
C SER A 33 2.88 7.88 27.02
N HIS A 34 3.37 6.75 27.52
CA HIS A 34 4.51 6.05 26.95
C HIS A 34 4.02 5.06 25.90
N ASN A 35 3.82 5.56 24.69
CA ASN A 35 3.13 4.87 23.63
C ASN A 35 3.96 4.77 22.34
N ASN A 36 3.38 4.18 21.31
CA ASN A 36 4.06 3.82 20.05
C ASN A 36 4.20 4.95 19.02
N GLU A 37 3.54 6.11 19.18
CA GLU A 37 3.47 7.14 18.12
C GLU A 37 4.86 7.60 17.59
N ARG A 38 5.84 7.75 18.48
CA ARG A 38 7.19 8.16 18.06
C ARG A 38 7.97 7.04 17.36
N LEU A 39 7.74 5.79 17.75
CA LEU A 39 8.33 4.62 17.10
C LEU A 39 7.68 4.37 15.75
N GLU A 40 6.37 4.54 15.63
CA GLU A 40 5.60 4.52 14.39
C GLU A 40 6.18 5.51 13.37
N PHE A 41 6.33 6.79 13.76
CA PHE A 41 6.93 7.82 12.90
C PHE A 41 8.32 7.40 12.35
N LEU A 42 9.16 6.82 13.21
CA LEU A 42 10.50 6.38 12.82
C LEU A 42 10.45 5.13 11.94
N GLY A 43 9.56 4.20 12.26
CA GLY A 43 9.37 2.96 11.53
C GLY A 43 8.80 3.15 10.14
N ASP A 44 7.83 4.06 9.96
CA ASP A 44 7.31 4.47 8.64
C ASP A 44 8.44 4.95 7.73
N ALA A 45 9.30 5.84 8.24
CA ALA A 45 10.44 6.34 7.47
C ALA A 45 11.42 5.22 7.08
N ALA A 46 11.74 4.30 8.01
CA ALA A 46 12.62 3.17 7.73
C ALA A 46 12.01 2.19 6.72
N LEU A 47 10.72 1.87 6.89
CA LEU A 47 9.96 1.02 5.96
C LEU A 47 9.93 1.62 4.57
N GLY A 48 9.55 2.90 4.47
CA GLY A 48 9.47 3.61 3.18
C GLY A 48 10.81 3.61 2.44
N PHE A 49 11.92 3.79 3.15
CA PHE A 49 13.26 3.76 2.58
C PHE A 49 13.65 2.36 2.09
N VAL A 50 13.56 1.33 2.93
CA VAL A 50 13.96 -0.05 2.58
C VAL A 50 13.11 -0.62 1.44
N ILE A 51 11.80 -0.37 1.45
CA ILE A 51 10.93 -0.79 0.35
C ILE A 51 11.30 -0.05 -0.94
N ALA A 52 11.62 1.25 -0.89
CA ALA A 52 12.05 2.00 -2.06
C ALA A 52 13.37 1.46 -2.64
N GLU A 53 14.36 1.14 -1.79
CA GLU A 53 15.63 0.52 -2.16
C GLU A 53 15.39 -0.82 -2.88
N GLY A 54 14.63 -1.73 -2.27
CA GLY A 54 14.34 -3.04 -2.85
C GLY A 54 13.56 -2.97 -4.17
N LEU A 55 12.65 -1.99 -4.32
CA LEU A 55 11.94 -1.75 -5.58
C LEU A 55 12.87 -1.19 -6.66
N TYR A 56 13.76 -0.27 -6.31
CA TYR A 56 14.74 0.30 -7.22
C TYR A 56 15.67 -0.78 -7.80
N GLU A 57 16.13 -1.71 -6.96
CA GLU A 57 16.94 -2.84 -7.40
C GLU A 57 16.16 -3.86 -8.25
N LYS A 58 14.92 -4.18 -7.83
CA LYS A 58 14.09 -5.17 -8.52
C LYS A 58 13.60 -4.71 -9.89
N PHE A 59 13.37 -3.41 -10.09
CA PHE A 59 12.79 -2.84 -11.31
C PHE A 59 13.66 -1.73 -11.89
N PRO A 60 14.86 -2.05 -12.44
CA PRO A 60 15.84 -1.05 -12.89
C PRO A 60 15.32 -0.16 -14.03
N GLU A 61 14.38 -0.65 -14.84
CA GLU A 61 13.80 0.10 -15.97
C GLU A 61 12.52 0.86 -15.59
N ALA A 62 12.07 0.76 -14.34
CA ALA A 62 10.84 1.43 -13.92
C ALA A 62 11.06 2.94 -13.73
N SER A 63 10.11 3.74 -14.21
CA SER A 63 10.10 5.18 -13.95
C SER A 63 9.84 5.48 -12.47
N GLU A 64 10.22 6.69 -12.03
CA GLU A 64 9.94 7.17 -10.66
C GLU A 64 8.45 7.02 -10.30
N GLY A 65 7.54 7.40 -11.20
CA GLY A 65 6.10 7.29 -10.95
C GLY A 65 5.62 5.84 -10.78
N GLN A 66 6.26 4.87 -11.46
CA GLN A 66 6.00 3.44 -11.27
C GLN A 66 6.51 2.96 -9.90
N LEU A 67 7.76 3.29 -9.56
CA LEU A 67 8.36 2.95 -8.26
C LEU A 67 7.56 3.54 -7.09
N SER A 68 7.11 4.79 -7.21
CA SER A 68 6.28 5.44 -6.20
C SER A 68 4.91 4.77 -6.01
N ARG A 69 4.27 4.31 -7.08
CA ARG A 69 3.00 3.54 -7.00
C ARG A 69 3.20 2.17 -6.36
N LEU A 70 4.26 1.45 -6.76
CA LEU A 70 4.64 0.17 -6.16
C LEU A 70 4.87 0.30 -4.66
N ARG A 71 5.68 1.28 -4.26
CA ARG A 71 5.91 1.58 -2.85
C ARG A 71 4.61 1.86 -2.12
N ALA A 72 3.78 2.77 -2.64
CA ALA A 72 2.49 3.10 -2.02
C ALA A 72 1.58 1.87 -1.83
N THR A 73 1.62 0.90 -2.73
CA THR A 73 0.86 -0.36 -2.61
C THR A 73 1.40 -1.23 -1.47
N LEU A 74 2.71 -1.28 -1.27
CA LEU A 74 3.34 -2.09 -0.23
C LEU A 74 3.23 -1.47 1.16
N VAL A 75 3.33 -0.13 1.27
CA VAL A 75 3.31 0.56 2.57
C VAL A 75 1.93 1.10 2.96
N LYS A 76 0.88 0.85 2.19
CA LYS A 76 -0.47 1.27 2.57
C LYS A 76 -0.98 0.51 3.78
N ARG A 77 -1.86 1.16 4.54
CA ARG A 77 -2.46 0.65 5.78
C ARG A 77 -2.96 -0.79 5.69
N GLU A 78 -3.68 -1.13 4.62
CA GLU A 78 -4.28 -2.45 4.44
C GLU A 78 -3.20 -3.54 4.33
N THR A 79 -2.13 -3.26 3.60
CA THR A 79 -0.98 -4.16 3.43
C THR A 79 -0.24 -4.36 4.75
N LEU A 80 0.00 -3.28 5.49
CA LEU A 80 0.66 -3.34 6.80
C LEU A 80 -0.19 -4.11 7.81
N ALA A 81 -1.50 -3.86 7.83
CA ALA A 81 -2.42 -4.59 8.70
C ALA A 81 -2.47 -6.09 8.38
N GLU A 82 -2.35 -6.46 7.10
CA GLU A 82 -2.27 -7.86 6.70
C GLU A 82 -0.98 -8.53 7.22
N VAL A 83 0.18 -7.88 7.08
CA VAL A 83 1.44 -8.36 7.65
C VAL A 83 1.35 -8.48 9.17
N ALA A 84 0.79 -7.46 9.84
CA ALA A 84 0.58 -7.45 11.28
C ALA A 84 -0.31 -8.60 11.77
N ARG A 85 -1.34 -8.97 11.00
CA ARG A 85 -2.19 -10.14 11.31
C ARG A 85 -1.42 -11.45 11.13
N GLY A 86 -0.58 -11.56 10.11
CA GLY A 86 0.26 -12.75 9.92
C GLY A 86 1.22 -13.01 11.08
N LEU A 87 1.54 -11.97 11.86
CA LEU A 87 2.37 -12.01 13.06
C LEU A 87 1.55 -12.08 14.36
N ASP A 88 0.22 -12.14 14.30
CA ASP A 88 -0.69 -12.07 15.45
C ASP A 88 -0.47 -10.83 16.34
N ILE A 89 0.01 -9.71 15.81
CA ILE A 89 0.35 -8.49 16.59
C ILE A 89 -0.84 -8.05 17.47
N GLY A 90 -2.07 -8.19 16.98
CA GLY A 90 -3.28 -7.82 17.71
C GLY A 90 -3.40 -8.46 19.10
N ASP A 91 -2.87 -9.66 19.31
CA ASP A 91 -2.92 -10.40 20.56
C ASP A 91 -1.95 -9.86 21.62
N TYR A 92 -0.98 -9.05 21.20
CA TYR A 92 0.06 -8.48 22.06
C TYR A 92 -0.17 -6.99 22.35
N LEU A 93 -1.13 -6.34 21.64
CA LEU A 93 -1.40 -4.92 21.79
C LEU A 93 -1.88 -4.56 23.20
N ARG A 94 -1.33 -3.48 23.74
CA ARG A 94 -1.79 -2.84 24.98
C ARG A 94 -2.70 -1.67 24.59
N LEU A 95 -3.99 -1.85 24.82
CA LEU A 95 -5.05 -0.89 24.47
C LEU A 95 -5.75 -0.39 25.73
N GLY A 96 -6.17 0.86 25.71
CA GLY A 96 -7.08 1.37 26.73
C GLY A 96 -8.44 0.66 26.68
N SER A 97 -9.18 0.70 27.76
CA SER A 97 -10.43 -0.07 27.92
C SER A 97 -11.49 0.24 26.86
N GLY A 98 -11.54 1.47 26.36
CA GLY A 98 -12.46 1.89 25.28
C GLY A 98 -12.11 1.24 23.95
N GLU A 99 -10.83 1.30 23.54
CA GLU A 99 -10.36 0.69 22.31
C GLU A 99 -10.46 -0.84 22.35
N LEU A 100 -10.16 -1.44 23.50
CA LEU A 100 -10.29 -2.88 23.69
C LEU A 100 -11.74 -3.35 23.50
N LYS A 101 -12.72 -2.64 24.08
CA LYS A 101 -14.14 -2.95 23.95
C LYS A 101 -14.67 -2.74 22.53
N SER A 102 -14.14 -1.79 21.79
CA SER A 102 -14.51 -1.52 20.38
C SER A 102 -13.81 -2.42 19.37
N GLY A 103 -13.03 -3.40 19.82
CA GLY A 103 -12.30 -4.33 18.93
C GLY A 103 -11.06 -3.72 18.28
N GLY A 104 -10.44 -2.73 18.92
CA GLY A 104 -9.26 -2.02 18.40
C GLY A 104 -8.10 -2.94 18.02
N PHE A 105 -7.94 -4.08 18.67
CA PHE A 105 -6.92 -5.09 18.38
C PHE A 105 -7.06 -5.76 16.98
N ARG A 106 -8.17 -5.54 16.28
CA ARG A 106 -8.41 -6.00 14.90
C ARG A 106 -8.46 -4.86 13.89
N ARG A 107 -8.38 -3.61 14.33
CA ARG A 107 -8.51 -2.42 13.50
C ARG A 107 -7.25 -2.21 12.67
N ASP A 108 -7.40 -2.09 11.36
CA ASP A 108 -6.29 -1.96 10.40
C ASP A 108 -5.32 -0.84 10.76
N SER A 109 -5.83 0.35 11.14
CA SER A 109 -4.97 1.46 11.52
C SER A 109 -4.08 1.11 12.72
N ILE A 110 -4.65 0.54 13.79
CA ILE A 110 -3.90 0.20 15.00
C ILE A 110 -2.87 -0.91 14.74
N LEU A 111 -3.20 -1.87 13.88
CA LEU A 111 -2.30 -2.95 13.48
C LEU A 111 -1.15 -2.43 12.62
N ALA A 112 -1.43 -1.54 11.66
CA ALA A 112 -0.43 -0.92 10.81
C ALA A 112 0.54 -0.05 11.64
N ASP A 113 0.00 0.85 12.47
CA ASP A 113 0.78 1.73 13.34
C ASP A 113 1.70 0.92 14.29
N ALA A 114 1.19 -0.21 14.82
CA ALA A 114 2.00 -1.09 15.67
C ALA A 114 3.11 -1.82 14.91
N LEU A 115 2.87 -2.25 13.68
CA LEU A 115 3.91 -2.85 12.83
C LEU A 115 5.02 -1.84 12.53
N GLU A 116 4.67 -0.63 12.13
CA GLU A 116 5.64 0.44 11.92
C GLU A 116 6.42 0.73 13.21
N ALA A 117 5.72 0.82 14.35
CA ALA A 117 6.38 1.04 15.63
C ALA A 117 7.36 -0.09 16.00
N ILE A 118 7.06 -1.35 15.71
CA ILE A 118 7.97 -2.47 15.89
C ILE A 118 9.21 -2.32 15.01
N LEU A 119 9.06 -1.89 13.76
CA LEU A 119 10.20 -1.61 12.87
C LEU A 119 11.06 -0.46 13.40
N GLY A 120 10.43 0.60 13.91
CA GLY A 120 11.12 1.68 14.60
C GLY A 120 11.87 1.21 15.85
N ALA A 121 11.29 0.30 16.64
CA ALA A 121 11.92 -0.31 17.79
C ALA A 121 13.15 -1.14 17.40
N ILE A 122 13.07 -1.96 16.34
CA ILE A 122 14.20 -2.74 15.80
C ILE A 122 15.33 -1.81 15.36
N LEU A 123 14.99 -0.71 14.69
CA LEU A 123 15.97 0.29 14.25
C LEU A 123 16.73 0.90 15.44
N LEU A 124 16.03 1.28 16.53
CA LEU A 124 16.66 1.82 17.71
C LEU A 124 17.47 0.78 18.51
N ASP A 125 17.03 -0.47 18.51
CA ASP A 125 17.66 -1.55 19.27
C ASP A 125 19.01 -1.98 18.69
N ARG A 126 19.11 -2.18 17.35
CA ARG A 126 20.33 -2.70 16.71
C ARG A 126 20.70 -2.02 15.38
N GLY A 127 20.07 -0.91 15.04
CA GLY A 127 20.42 -0.10 13.89
C GLY A 127 19.88 -0.60 12.55
N TYR A 128 20.29 0.11 11.49
CA TYR A 128 19.77 -0.06 10.13
C TYR A 128 19.89 -1.51 9.59
N PRO A 129 21.05 -2.22 9.71
CA PRO A 129 21.15 -3.55 9.13
C PRO A 129 20.09 -4.54 9.63
N GLN A 130 19.65 -4.40 10.87
CA GLN A 130 18.68 -5.31 11.47
C GLN A 130 17.25 -4.97 11.02
N VAL A 131 16.88 -3.69 10.98
CA VAL A 131 15.55 -3.30 10.49
C VAL A 131 15.42 -3.58 9.00
N HIS A 132 16.49 -3.37 8.22
CA HIS A 132 16.55 -3.72 6.81
C HIS A 132 16.26 -5.22 6.59
N ALA A 133 16.98 -6.10 7.29
CA ALA A 133 16.78 -7.55 7.21
C ALA A 133 15.35 -7.95 7.63
N ALA A 134 14.81 -7.34 8.69
CA ALA A 134 13.44 -7.59 9.15
C ALA A 134 12.40 -7.18 8.10
N ILE A 135 12.52 -6.00 7.50
CA ILE A 135 11.60 -5.52 6.47
C ILE A 135 11.65 -6.44 5.24
N HIS A 136 12.83 -6.77 4.74
CA HIS A 136 12.98 -7.70 3.59
C HIS A 136 12.30 -9.05 3.85
N ARG A 137 12.47 -9.62 5.04
CA ARG A 137 11.84 -10.89 5.40
C ARG A 137 10.31 -10.76 5.47
N LEU A 138 9.79 -9.76 6.17
CA LEU A 138 8.36 -9.55 6.36
C LEU A 138 7.60 -9.24 5.06
N PHE A 139 8.27 -8.58 4.12
CA PHE A 139 7.68 -8.19 2.85
C PHE A 139 8.10 -9.06 1.66
N ALA A 140 8.88 -10.14 1.90
CA ALA A 140 9.43 -10.99 0.85
C ALA A 140 8.37 -11.51 -0.14
N GLU A 141 7.29 -12.10 0.37
CA GLU A 141 6.20 -12.63 -0.45
C GLU A 141 5.47 -11.52 -1.23
N LYS A 142 5.22 -10.38 -0.57
CA LYS A 142 4.55 -9.23 -1.20
C LYS A 142 5.42 -8.61 -2.29
N MET A 143 6.72 -8.50 -2.06
CA MET A 143 7.71 -8.06 -3.04
C MET A 143 7.83 -9.06 -4.20
N ALA A 144 7.84 -10.37 -3.91
CA ALA A 144 7.90 -11.41 -4.95
C ALA A 144 6.66 -11.42 -5.84
N GLY A 145 5.47 -11.21 -5.24
CA GLY A 145 4.20 -11.17 -5.94
C GLY A 145 3.96 -9.92 -6.81
N LEU A 146 4.86 -8.92 -6.74
CA LEU A 146 4.80 -7.81 -7.69
C LEU A 146 5.25 -8.30 -9.07
N SER A 147 4.32 -8.45 -9.96
CA SER A 147 4.54 -8.59 -11.39
C SER A 147 5.06 -7.26 -11.98
N SER A 148 5.43 -7.20 -13.26
CA SER A 148 6.14 -6.06 -13.86
C SER A 148 5.59 -4.69 -13.44
N ALA A 149 6.45 -3.69 -13.38
CA ALA A 149 6.06 -2.30 -13.15
C ALA A 149 4.99 -1.80 -14.17
N ASP A 150 4.82 -2.51 -15.28
CA ASP A 150 3.83 -2.22 -16.32
C ASP A 150 2.39 -2.59 -15.91
N GLU A 151 2.17 -3.64 -15.10
CA GLU A 151 0.83 -3.98 -14.60
C GLU A 151 0.26 -2.94 -13.61
N LEU A 152 1.11 -2.03 -13.11
CA LEU A 152 0.72 -0.93 -12.24
C LEU A 152 0.62 0.42 -12.95
N LYS A 153 0.87 0.46 -14.26
CA LYS A 153 0.50 1.63 -15.04
C LYS A 153 -1.01 1.76 -15.01
N ASP A 154 -1.44 2.95 -14.65
CA ASP A 154 -2.85 3.26 -14.77
C ASP A 154 -3.26 3.17 -16.24
N PRO A 155 -4.45 2.62 -16.56
CA PRO A 155 -4.89 2.42 -17.93
C PRO A 155 -4.81 3.66 -18.82
N LYS A 156 -4.98 4.86 -18.26
CA LYS A 156 -4.85 6.11 -19.02
C LYS A 156 -3.41 6.35 -19.47
N THR A 157 -2.44 6.07 -18.60
CA THR A 157 -1.01 6.18 -18.92
C THR A 157 -0.61 5.16 -19.97
N LEU A 158 -1.04 3.89 -19.80
CA LEU A 158 -0.79 2.83 -20.79
C LEU A 158 -1.35 3.18 -22.16
N LEU A 159 -2.59 3.66 -22.20
CA LEU A 159 -3.22 4.07 -23.47
C LEU A 159 -2.48 5.23 -24.12
N GLN A 160 -2.06 6.22 -23.34
CA GLN A 160 -1.29 7.35 -23.82
C GLN A 160 0.05 6.91 -24.43
N GLU A 161 0.81 6.07 -23.73
CA GLU A 161 2.09 5.54 -24.21
C GLU A 161 1.91 4.69 -25.49
N LEU A 162 0.87 3.83 -25.54
CA LEU A 162 0.55 3.04 -26.71
C LEU A 162 0.24 3.92 -27.93
N LEU A 163 -0.61 4.93 -27.76
CA LEU A 163 -0.96 5.86 -28.85
C LEU A 163 0.24 6.68 -29.31
N GLN A 164 1.07 7.16 -28.38
CA GLN A 164 2.31 7.87 -28.71
C GLN A 164 3.31 6.98 -29.47
N SER A 165 3.48 5.72 -29.07
CA SER A 165 4.35 4.77 -29.77
C SER A 165 3.91 4.52 -31.23
N ARG A 166 2.60 4.61 -31.48
CA ARG A 166 1.99 4.50 -32.82
C ARG A 166 1.88 5.85 -33.53
N LYS A 167 2.38 6.96 -32.94
CA LYS A 167 2.32 8.34 -33.45
C LYS A 167 0.88 8.84 -33.65
N LEU A 168 -0.05 8.37 -32.81
CA LEU A 168 -1.45 8.77 -32.79
C LEU A 168 -1.70 9.87 -31.75
N GLY A 169 -2.79 10.61 -31.92
CA GLY A 169 -3.22 11.66 -31.01
C GLY A 169 -3.61 11.12 -29.62
N LEU A 170 -3.55 12.00 -28.63
CA LEU A 170 -3.88 11.65 -27.25
C LEU A 170 -5.38 11.36 -27.07
N PRO A 171 -5.77 10.47 -26.13
CA PRO A 171 -7.16 10.17 -25.88
C PRO A 171 -7.84 11.34 -25.17
N VAL A 172 -9.10 11.61 -25.52
CA VAL A 172 -9.95 12.63 -24.89
C VAL A 172 -11.04 11.95 -24.08
N TYR A 173 -11.35 12.47 -22.88
CA TYR A 173 -12.32 11.89 -21.96
C TYR A 173 -13.51 12.83 -21.73
N HIS A 174 -14.71 12.35 -22.00
CA HIS A 174 -15.96 13.09 -21.84
C HIS A 174 -16.86 12.40 -20.79
N VAL A 175 -17.30 13.16 -19.77
CA VAL A 175 -18.31 12.66 -18.83
C VAL A 175 -19.67 12.69 -19.54
N LEU A 176 -20.24 11.52 -19.77
CA LEU A 176 -21.55 11.38 -20.43
C LEU A 176 -22.69 11.53 -19.43
N SER A 177 -22.57 10.94 -18.25
CA SER A 177 -23.59 11.04 -17.20
C SER A 177 -23.01 10.89 -15.80
N VAL A 178 -23.69 11.51 -14.84
CA VAL A 178 -23.46 11.33 -13.40
C VAL A 178 -24.82 11.06 -12.77
N SER A 179 -24.97 9.94 -12.09
CA SER A 179 -26.22 9.52 -11.44
C SER A 179 -25.97 9.09 -9.99
N GLY A 180 -27.05 8.92 -9.21
CA GLY A 180 -26.96 8.52 -7.80
C GLY A 180 -26.88 9.70 -6.82
N LYS A 181 -26.95 9.37 -5.50
CA LYS A 181 -26.85 10.37 -4.40
C LYS A 181 -25.38 10.72 -4.15
N ALA A 182 -25.12 11.90 -3.55
CA ALA A 182 -23.77 12.44 -3.33
C ALA A 182 -22.75 11.45 -2.74
N HIS A 183 -23.19 10.51 -1.89
CA HIS A 183 -22.35 9.48 -1.26
C HIS A 183 -22.30 8.15 -2.02
N LYS A 184 -23.02 8.02 -3.14
CA LYS A 184 -23.06 6.82 -4.00
C LYS A 184 -23.31 7.24 -5.45
N GLN A 185 -22.39 8.03 -6.00
CA GLN A 185 -22.43 8.48 -7.38
C GLN A 185 -21.95 7.38 -8.33
N HIS A 186 -22.51 7.39 -9.54
CA HIS A 186 -22.12 6.55 -10.65
C HIS A 186 -21.80 7.43 -11.84
N PHE A 187 -20.60 7.32 -12.37
CA PHE A 187 -20.09 8.09 -13.50
C PHE A 187 -20.00 7.20 -14.72
N VAL A 188 -20.44 7.71 -15.86
CA VAL A 188 -20.17 7.10 -17.16
C VAL A 188 -19.29 8.07 -17.95
N VAL A 189 -18.15 7.61 -18.39
CA VAL A 189 -17.16 8.38 -19.15
C VAL A 189 -16.89 7.70 -20.48
N GLU A 190 -16.76 8.50 -21.52
CA GLU A 190 -16.35 8.07 -22.85
C GLU A 190 -14.89 8.47 -23.09
N CYS A 191 -14.07 7.51 -23.55
CA CYS A 191 -12.73 7.71 -24.04
C CYS A 191 -12.78 7.72 -25.58
N GLN A 192 -12.32 8.81 -26.21
CA GLN A 192 -12.31 8.97 -27.66
C GLN A 192 -10.86 9.08 -28.14
N VAL A 193 -10.54 8.35 -29.22
CA VAL A 193 -9.28 8.44 -29.96
C VAL A 193 -9.63 8.78 -31.41
N ALA A 194 -9.48 10.06 -31.75
CA ALA A 194 -9.92 10.58 -33.05
C ALA A 194 -9.23 9.91 -34.24
N ASP A 195 -7.93 9.66 -34.16
CA ASP A 195 -7.15 9.06 -35.24
C ASP A 195 -7.53 7.59 -35.53
N LEU A 196 -8.23 6.93 -34.60
CA LEU A 196 -8.75 5.57 -34.77
C LEU A 196 -10.25 5.54 -35.06
N ASP A 197 -10.92 6.69 -35.07
CA ASP A 197 -12.39 6.82 -35.12
C ASP A 197 -13.08 5.92 -34.07
N MET A 198 -12.48 5.82 -32.87
CA MET A 198 -12.93 4.95 -31.80
C MET A 198 -13.42 5.73 -30.60
N SER A 199 -14.54 5.27 -30.02
CA SER A 199 -15.16 5.85 -28.82
C SER A 199 -15.66 4.73 -27.93
N ILE A 200 -15.13 4.60 -26.71
CA ILE A 200 -15.41 3.48 -25.80
C ILE A 200 -15.74 4.03 -24.40
N ARG A 201 -16.73 3.42 -23.74
CA ARG A 201 -17.23 3.85 -22.44
C ARG A 201 -16.62 3.05 -21.31
N GLY A 202 -16.53 3.73 -20.14
CA GLY A 202 -16.18 3.12 -18.86
C GLY A 202 -17.05 3.71 -17.75
N GLU A 203 -17.25 2.96 -16.70
CA GLU A 203 -18.09 3.30 -15.57
C GLU A 203 -17.34 3.21 -14.26
N GLY A 204 -17.72 4.03 -13.26
CA GLY A 204 -17.06 4.02 -11.96
C GLY A 204 -17.83 4.80 -10.88
N SER A 205 -17.46 4.58 -9.63
CA SER A 205 -18.03 5.29 -8.48
C SER A 205 -17.54 6.73 -8.32
N ASN A 206 -16.57 7.14 -9.12
CA ASN A 206 -16.06 8.50 -9.22
C ASN A 206 -15.53 8.73 -10.65
N ARG A 207 -15.36 10.00 -11.02
CA ARG A 207 -14.92 10.39 -12.36
C ARG A 207 -13.60 9.71 -12.75
N ARG A 208 -12.59 9.69 -11.87
CA ARG A 208 -11.28 9.08 -12.15
C ARG A 208 -11.39 7.59 -12.42
N GLY A 209 -12.17 6.86 -11.61
CA GLY A 209 -12.38 5.42 -11.82
C GLY A 209 -13.08 5.11 -13.15
N ALA A 210 -14.08 5.94 -13.54
CA ALA A 210 -14.76 5.79 -14.83
C ALA A 210 -13.82 6.09 -16.02
N GLU A 211 -12.96 7.11 -15.91
CA GLU A 211 -11.93 7.41 -16.93
C GLU A 211 -10.93 6.27 -17.08
N GLN A 212 -10.49 5.66 -15.97
CA GLN A 212 -9.59 4.51 -15.97
C GLN A 212 -10.24 3.28 -16.63
N ALA A 213 -11.51 3.01 -16.31
CA ALA A 213 -12.25 1.92 -16.92
C ALA A 213 -12.43 2.13 -18.44
N ALA A 214 -12.73 3.36 -18.88
CA ALA A 214 -12.84 3.70 -20.29
C ALA A 214 -11.50 3.52 -21.03
N ALA A 215 -10.38 3.93 -20.40
CA ALA A 215 -9.04 3.74 -20.94
C ALA A 215 -8.67 2.25 -21.05
N GLN A 216 -8.99 1.46 -20.04
CA GLN A 216 -8.75 0.01 -20.06
C GLN A 216 -9.53 -0.68 -21.18
N ASN A 217 -10.80 -0.31 -21.34
CA ASN A 217 -11.63 -0.85 -22.41
C ASN A 217 -11.09 -0.47 -23.81
N MET A 218 -10.58 0.77 -23.96
CA MET A 218 -9.93 1.24 -25.17
C MET A 218 -8.64 0.46 -25.45
N LEU A 219 -7.78 0.24 -24.45
CA LEU A 219 -6.58 -0.57 -24.58
C LEU A 219 -6.88 -1.98 -25.08
N ASN A 220 -7.88 -2.62 -24.51
CA ASN A 220 -8.30 -3.97 -24.91
C ASN A 220 -8.77 -4.01 -26.37
N ALA A 221 -9.52 -2.99 -26.81
CA ALA A 221 -10.00 -2.91 -28.19
C ALA A 221 -8.86 -2.65 -29.18
N VAL A 222 -7.93 -1.75 -28.86
CA VAL A 222 -6.77 -1.42 -29.72
C VAL A 222 -5.75 -2.56 -29.77
N GLY A 223 -5.57 -3.31 -28.64
CA GLY A 223 -4.67 -4.46 -28.57
C GLY A 223 -5.23 -5.74 -29.23
N SER A 224 -6.54 -5.84 -29.44
CA SER A 224 -7.18 -6.97 -30.12
C SER A 224 -7.22 -6.79 -31.65
N SER A 225 -6.73 -5.69 -32.18
CA SER A 225 -6.76 -5.33 -33.61
C SER A 225 -5.41 -5.59 -34.31
N ASP A 226 -4.43 -6.14 -33.61
CA ASP A 226 -3.15 -6.63 -34.11
C ASP A 226 -3.15 -8.16 -34.16
#